data_ee8f9148ae61ca1c48d955ea7b1238bb
#
_entry.id   ee8f9148ae61ca1c48d955ea7b1238bb
#
_cell.length_a   1.000
_cell.length_b   1.000
_cell.length_c   1.000
_cell.angle_alpha   90.00
_cell.angle_beta   90.00
_cell.angle_gamma   90.00
#
_symmetry.space_group_name_H-M   'P 1'
#
loop_
_entity.id
_entity.type
_entity.pdbx_description
1 polymer ?
#
loop_
_entity_poly.entity_id
_entity_poly.type
_entity_poly.pdbx_seq_one_letter_code
_entity_poly.pdbx_strand_id
1 'polypeptide(L)'
;MMKRPTKAIIPAAGFGTRFLPQTKAMPKEMLPLIDKPIIQYVVEELVAAGIKDIIIVGNANKRPIEDHFDLPSAELVANLKAGGPKKQPYIDVIEKVSSMANFIYVRQKGPYGNATPLLSAAHLIGDEPFIYTWADDFFTPEANSTQQMIDAYMKHGG
;
A
#
# COMPACT_ATOMS: atom_id res chain seq x y z
N MET A 1 -28.41 6.95 -1.54
CA MET A 1 -27.54 7.22 -0.39
C MET A 1 -26.09 7.04 -0.86
N MET A 2 -25.24 8.04 -0.67
CA MET A 2 -23.83 7.94 -1.08
C MET A 2 -23.14 6.80 -0.31
N LYS A 3 -22.38 5.98 -1.07
CA LYS A 3 -21.63 4.86 -0.49
C LYS A 3 -20.25 5.38 -0.04
N ARG A 4 -19.86 5.06 1.19
CA ARG A 4 -18.51 5.41 1.69
C ARG A 4 -17.46 4.59 0.95
N PRO A 5 -16.34 5.19 0.50
CA PRO A 5 -15.23 4.45 -0.07
C PRO A 5 -14.66 3.43 0.92
N THR A 6 -14.45 2.21 0.47
CA THR A 6 -13.79 1.12 1.24
C THR A 6 -12.64 0.51 0.48
N LYS A 7 -12.40 0.96 -0.76
CA LYS A 7 -11.34 0.48 -1.64
C LYS A 7 -10.37 1.61 -1.94
N ALA A 8 -9.10 1.27 -2.14
CA ALA A 8 -8.09 2.19 -2.63
C ALA A 8 -7.29 1.57 -3.77
N ILE A 9 -6.83 2.41 -4.71
CA ILE A 9 -5.84 2.04 -5.73
C ILE A 9 -4.56 2.81 -5.45
N ILE A 10 -3.45 2.09 -5.41
CA ILE A 10 -2.09 2.63 -5.26
C ILE A 10 -1.29 2.32 -6.53
N PRO A 11 -1.00 3.32 -7.39
CA PRO A 11 -0.09 3.14 -8.51
C PRO A 11 1.35 3.01 -8.03
N ALA A 12 2.00 1.91 -8.37
CA ALA A 12 3.37 1.59 -7.98
C ALA A 12 4.22 1.05 -9.14
N ALA A 13 3.86 1.31 -10.41
CA ALA A 13 4.54 0.76 -11.57
C ALA A 13 5.77 1.58 -12.04
N GLY A 14 5.99 2.78 -11.49
CA GLY A 14 7.09 3.66 -11.88
C GLY A 14 8.48 3.10 -11.56
N PHE A 15 9.49 3.44 -12.37
CA PHE A 15 10.87 2.93 -12.20
C PHE A 15 11.69 3.64 -11.11
N GLY A 16 11.24 4.79 -10.61
CA GLY A 16 11.97 5.53 -9.59
C GLY A 16 13.32 6.10 -10.05
N THR A 17 13.43 6.48 -11.31
CA THR A 17 14.70 6.90 -11.94
C THR A 17 15.40 8.05 -11.25
N ARG A 18 14.65 8.93 -10.56
CA ARG A 18 15.21 10.05 -9.78
C ARG A 18 16.00 9.60 -8.54
N PHE A 19 15.83 8.35 -8.11
CA PHE A 19 16.47 7.76 -6.93
C PHE A 19 17.58 6.76 -7.30
N LEU A 20 18.03 6.75 -8.57
CA LEU A 20 19.16 5.93 -8.98
C LEU A 20 20.44 6.42 -8.26
N PRO A 21 21.36 5.52 -7.90
CA PRO A 21 21.38 4.09 -8.22
C PRO A 21 20.57 3.18 -7.29
N GLN A 22 19.99 3.70 -6.19
CA GLN A 22 19.33 2.89 -5.17
C GLN A 22 18.13 2.09 -5.73
N THR A 23 17.34 2.71 -6.56
CA THR A 23 16.17 2.08 -7.18
C THR A 23 16.48 1.15 -8.35
N LYS A 24 17.76 0.89 -8.62
CA LYS A 24 18.17 -0.13 -9.58
C LYS A 24 17.70 -1.54 -9.16
N ALA A 25 17.77 -1.84 -7.88
CA ALA A 25 17.46 -3.16 -7.31
C ALA A 25 16.28 -3.16 -6.33
N MET A 26 15.79 -1.98 -5.93
CA MET A 26 14.72 -1.83 -4.95
C MET A 26 13.65 -0.87 -5.47
N PRO A 27 12.35 -1.20 -5.36
CA PRO A 27 11.28 -0.25 -5.66
C PRO A 27 11.42 1.03 -4.82
N LYS A 28 11.15 2.21 -5.43
CA LYS A 28 11.17 3.49 -4.69
C LYS A 28 10.21 3.49 -3.51
N GLU A 29 9.13 2.78 -3.63
CA GLU A 29 8.08 2.63 -2.62
C GLU A 29 8.57 1.87 -1.37
N MET A 30 9.66 1.10 -1.52
CA MET A 30 10.33 0.37 -0.44
C MET A 30 11.50 1.12 0.19
N LEU A 31 11.77 2.36 -0.24
CA LEU A 31 12.74 3.20 0.43
C LEU A 31 12.31 3.45 1.88
N PRO A 32 13.21 3.22 2.87
CA PRO A 32 12.85 3.38 4.26
C PRO A 32 12.71 4.85 4.64
N LEU A 33 11.69 5.12 5.43
CA LEU A 33 11.58 6.37 6.19
C LEU A 33 11.61 5.98 7.68
N ILE A 34 12.73 6.24 8.32
CA ILE A 34 13.05 5.78 9.68
C ILE A 34 13.18 4.25 9.73
N ASP A 35 12.13 3.52 10.06
CA ASP A 35 12.14 2.08 10.35
C ASP A 35 11.22 1.23 9.46
N LYS A 36 10.46 1.86 8.56
CA LYS A 36 9.54 1.17 7.65
C LYS A 36 9.50 1.81 6.26
N PRO A 37 9.13 1.05 5.20
CA PRO A 37 9.06 1.60 3.85
C PRO A 37 7.97 2.67 3.71
N ILE A 38 8.20 3.64 2.79
CA ILE A 38 7.27 4.75 2.55
C ILE A 38 5.85 4.26 2.28
N ILE A 39 5.69 3.23 1.45
CA ILE A 39 4.37 2.69 1.11
C ILE A 39 3.59 2.20 2.35
N GLN A 40 4.27 1.76 3.40
CA GLN A 40 3.58 1.33 4.62
C GLN A 40 2.89 2.51 5.33
N TYR A 41 3.48 3.70 5.32
CA TYR A 41 2.81 4.90 5.86
C TYR A 41 1.53 5.22 5.11
N VAL A 42 1.55 5.12 3.77
CA VAL A 42 0.36 5.32 2.93
C VAL A 42 -0.71 4.28 3.25
N VAL A 43 -0.34 3.00 3.38
CA VAL A 43 -1.27 1.92 3.76
C VAL A 43 -1.85 2.14 5.15
N GLU A 44 -1.03 2.50 6.14
CA GLU A 44 -1.48 2.80 7.50
C GLU A 44 -2.50 3.95 7.52
N GLU A 45 -2.28 4.99 6.74
CA GLU A 45 -3.22 6.11 6.59
C GLU A 45 -4.56 5.68 6.00
N LEU A 46 -4.53 4.89 4.91
CA LEU A 46 -5.72 4.34 4.26
C LEU A 46 -6.53 3.47 5.24
N VAL A 47 -5.85 2.57 5.96
CA VAL A 47 -6.50 1.67 6.93
C VAL A 47 -7.10 2.47 8.09
N ALA A 48 -6.41 3.49 8.60
CA ALA A 48 -6.94 4.37 9.64
C ALA A 48 -8.19 5.13 9.19
N ALA A 49 -8.33 5.43 7.89
CA ALA A 49 -9.52 6.02 7.29
C ALA A 49 -10.63 5.00 6.97
N GLY A 50 -10.44 3.71 7.28
CA GLY A 50 -11.46 2.66 7.10
C GLY A 50 -11.45 1.99 5.73
N ILE A 51 -10.39 2.14 4.94
CA ILE A 51 -10.19 1.37 3.70
C ILE A 51 -9.88 -0.08 4.07
N LYS A 52 -10.51 -1.01 3.36
CA LYS A 52 -10.42 -2.46 3.61
C LYS A 52 -9.67 -3.20 2.51
N ASP A 53 -9.90 -2.81 1.26
CA ASP A 53 -9.31 -3.45 0.10
C ASP A 53 -8.35 -2.48 -0.59
N ILE A 54 -7.09 -2.87 -0.70
CA ILE A 54 -6.02 -2.05 -1.29
C ILE A 54 -5.50 -2.75 -2.54
N ILE A 55 -5.70 -2.10 -3.70
CA ILE A 55 -5.26 -2.59 -5.00
C ILE A 55 -3.95 -1.90 -5.36
N ILE A 56 -2.86 -2.64 -5.36
CA ILE A 56 -1.54 -2.15 -5.75
C ILE A 56 -1.29 -2.49 -7.20
N VAL A 57 -1.14 -1.47 -8.04
CA VAL A 57 -0.90 -1.64 -9.47
C VAL A 57 0.58 -1.44 -9.76
N GLY A 58 1.29 -2.55 -9.96
CA GLY A 58 2.73 -2.60 -10.13
C GLY A 58 3.19 -3.16 -11.48
N ASN A 59 4.47 -3.46 -11.55
CA ASN A 59 5.12 -4.18 -12.66
C ASN A 59 5.94 -5.35 -12.11
N ALA A 60 6.65 -6.07 -13.00
CA ALA A 60 7.42 -7.27 -12.61
C ALA A 60 8.51 -7.02 -11.54
N ASN A 61 9.00 -5.77 -11.44
CA ASN A 61 10.08 -5.42 -10.52
C ASN A 61 9.58 -4.95 -9.13
N LYS A 62 8.27 -5.11 -8.85
CA LYS A 62 7.63 -4.63 -7.62
C LYS A 62 7.35 -5.73 -6.61
N ARG A 63 7.90 -6.92 -6.82
CA ARG A 63 7.74 -8.05 -5.90
C ARG A 63 8.09 -7.72 -4.44
N PRO A 64 9.11 -6.92 -4.11
CA PRO A 64 9.37 -6.55 -2.71
C PRO A 64 8.20 -5.86 -2.00
N ILE A 65 7.30 -5.20 -2.74
CA ILE A 65 6.06 -4.63 -2.18
C ILE A 65 5.08 -5.75 -1.83
N GLU A 66 4.94 -6.73 -2.73
CA GLU A 66 4.10 -7.91 -2.49
C GLU A 66 4.60 -8.67 -1.26
N ASP A 67 5.90 -8.99 -1.23
CA ASP A 67 6.55 -9.73 -0.13
C ASP A 67 6.45 -8.97 1.22
N HIS A 68 6.42 -7.64 1.21
CA HIS A 68 6.32 -6.83 2.44
C HIS A 68 4.95 -6.96 3.12
N PHE A 69 3.88 -7.03 2.35
CA PHE A 69 2.51 -7.12 2.87
C PHE A 69 1.95 -8.54 2.88
N ASP A 70 2.70 -9.52 2.38
CA ASP A 70 2.32 -10.93 2.44
C ASP A 70 2.64 -11.54 3.82
N LEU A 71 2.17 -12.74 4.04
CA LEU A 71 2.48 -13.48 5.26
C LEU A 71 3.99 -13.68 5.41
N PRO A 72 4.55 -13.49 6.62
CA PRO A 72 5.97 -13.71 6.84
C PRO A 72 6.33 -15.17 6.58
N SER A 73 7.52 -15.42 6.03
CA SER A 73 7.98 -16.77 5.76
C SER A 73 8.04 -17.59 7.06
N ALA A 74 7.66 -18.87 6.97
CA ALA A 74 7.72 -19.79 8.12
C ALA A 74 9.14 -19.91 8.71
N GLU A 75 10.15 -19.80 7.85
CA GLU A 75 11.56 -19.81 8.25
C GLU A 75 11.92 -18.59 9.11
N LEU A 76 11.51 -17.39 8.69
CA LEU A 76 11.72 -16.16 9.48
C LEU A 76 11.03 -16.26 10.85
N VAL A 77 9.77 -16.69 10.86
CA VAL A 77 9.01 -16.86 12.11
C VAL A 77 9.67 -17.90 13.03
N ALA A 78 10.13 -19.03 12.47
CA ALA A 78 10.83 -20.06 13.25
C ALA A 78 12.15 -19.54 13.83
N ASN A 79 12.92 -18.78 13.05
CA ASN A 79 14.16 -18.16 13.52
C ASN A 79 13.91 -17.16 14.67
N LEU A 80 12.88 -16.31 14.54
CA LEU A 80 12.51 -15.37 15.59
C LEU A 80 12.07 -16.10 16.86
N LYS A 81 11.24 -17.14 16.75
CA LYS A 81 10.79 -17.98 17.89
C LYS A 81 11.95 -18.66 18.60
N ALA A 82 12.95 -19.15 17.86
CA ALA A 82 14.16 -19.74 18.44
C ALA A 82 14.97 -18.73 19.27
N GLY A 83 14.87 -17.44 18.99
CA GLY A 83 15.48 -16.36 19.76
C GLY A 83 14.79 -16.06 21.09
N GLY A 84 13.70 -16.76 21.41
CA GLY A 84 12.99 -16.68 22.69
C GLY A 84 12.06 -15.45 22.82
N PRO A 85 11.47 -15.23 24.01
CA PRO A 85 10.41 -14.24 24.23
C PRO A 85 10.78 -12.80 23.88
N LYS A 86 12.06 -12.45 23.92
CA LYS A 86 12.55 -11.10 23.52
C LYS A 86 12.32 -10.79 22.03
N LYS A 87 12.07 -11.83 21.22
CA LYS A 87 11.79 -11.68 19.78
C LYS A 87 10.30 -11.57 19.44
N GLN A 88 9.42 -11.79 20.41
CA GLN A 88 7.97 -11.69 20.18
C GLN A 88 7.53 -10.34 19.58
N PRO A 89 8.04 -9.16 20.02
CA PRO A 89 7.65 -7.89 19.41
C PRO A 89 7.93 -7.79 17.89
N TYR A 90 8.97 -8.45 17.41
CA TYR A 90 9.27 -8.49 15.96
C TYR A 90 8.26 -9.36 15.20
N ILE A 91 7.83 -10.47 15.80
CA ILE A 91 6.78 -11.32 15.22
C ILE A 91 5.49 -10.53 15.13
N ASP A 92 5.09 -9.86 16.21
CA ASP A 92 3.87 -9.06 16.27
C ASP A 92 3.85 -7.96 15.19
N VAL A 93 4.99 -7.32 14.95
CA VAL A 93 5.13 -6.27 13.90
C VAL A 93 4.90 -6.85 12.51
N ILE A 94 5.58 -7.96 12.15
CA ILE A 94 5.46 -8.53 10.81
C ILE A 94 4.06 -9.14 10.56
N GLU A 95 3.45 -9.77 11.56
CA GLU A 95 2.08 -10.27 11.48
C GLU A 95 1.05 -9.14 11.35
N LYS A 96 1.28 -8.02 12.06
CA LYS A 96 0.44 -6.83 11.94
C LYS A 96 0.49 -6.25 10.53
N VAL A 97 1.66 -6.15 9.91
CA VAL A 97 1.82 -5.64 8.53
C VAL A 97 1.01 -6.48 7.56
N SER A 98 1.10 -7.81 7.65
CA SER A 98 0.39 -8.75 6.77
C SER A 98 -1.13 -8.71 6.90
N SER A 99 -1.63 -8.29 8.05
CA SER A 99 -3.07 -8.28 8.39
C SER A 99 -3.74 -6.91 8.30
N MET A 100 -3.04 -5.87 7.84
CA MET A 100 -3.56 -4.49 7.81
C MET A 100 -4.80 -4.32 6.94
N ALA A 101 -4.81 -4.97 5.76
CA ALA A 101 -5.87 -4.85 4.76
C ALA A 101 -5.94 -6.10 3.89
N ASN A 102 -6.93 -6.18 3.02
CA ASN A 102 -6.95 -7.13 1.92
C ASN A 102 -6.13 -6.54 0.76
N PHE A 103 -5.02 -7.17 0.42
CA PHE A 103 -4.15 -6.71 -0.66
C PHE A 103 -4.45 -7.44 -1.97
N ILE A 104 -4.57 -6.68 -3.06
CA ILE A 104 -4.79 -7.17 -4.42
C ILE A 104 -3.69 -6.61 -5.31
N TYR A 105 -2.95 -7.47 -5.98
CA TYR A 105 -1.85 -7.06 -6.85
C TYR A 105 -2.21 -7.19 -8.31
N VAL A 106 -2.10 -6.09 -9.06
CA VAL A 106 -2.42 -6.01 -10.49
C VAL A 106 -1.19 -5.58 -11.26
N ARG A 107 -0.92 -6.25 -12.37
CA ARG A 107 0.11 -5.83 -13.31
C ARG A 107 -0.42 -4.73 -14.22
N GLN A 108 0.25 -3.59 -14.25
CA GLN A 108 -0.09 -2.52 -15.17
C GLN A 108 0.04 -3.02 -16.61
N LYS A 109 -0.99 -2.79 -17.42
CA LYS A 109 -1.02 -3.07 -18.85
C LYS A 109 -1.18 -1.76 -19.61
N GLY A 110 -0.37 -1.56 -20.63
CA GLY A 110 -0.41 -0.35 -21.47
C GLY A 110 0.70 0.65 -21.19
N PRO A 111 0.65 1.83 -21.80
CA PRO A 111 1.69 2.85 -21.70
C PRO A 111 1.79 3.42 -20.29
N TYR A 112 2.97 3.97 -19.96
CA TYR A 112 3.14 4.69 -18.71
C TYR A 112 2.28 5.96 -18.70
N GLY A 113 1.66 6.24 -17.56
CA GLY A 113 0.82 7.40 -17.36
C GLY A 113 -0.05 7.26 -16.12
N ASN A 114 -0.57 8.36 -15.61
CA ASN A 114 -1.28 8.39 -14.33
C ASN A 114 -2.65 7.68 -14.39
N ALA A 115 -3.29 7.61 -15.55
CA ALA A 115 -4.57 6.93 -15.72
C ALA A 115 -4.43 5.42 -15.95
N THR A 116 -3.29 4.95 -16.46
CA THR A 116 -3.10 3.53 -16.81
C THR A 116 -3.23 2.56 -15.62
N PRO A 117 -2.70 2.86 -14.43
CA PRO A 117 -2.95 2.03 -13.24
C PRO A 117 -4.43 1.93 -12.90
N LEU A 118 -5.16 3.04 -12.97
CA LEU A 118 -6.58 3.08 -12.72
C LEU A 118 -7.35 2.20 -13.73
N LEU A 119 -7.07 2.35 -15.03
CA LEU A 119 -7.69 1.54 -16.07
C LEU A 119 -7.37 0.05 -15.91
N SER A 120 -6.16 -0.29 -15.46
CA SER A 120 -5.76 -1.68 -15.21
C SER A 120 -6.55 -2.33 -14.07
N ALA A 121 -7.00 -1.55 -13.09
CA ALA A 121 -7.72 -2.00 -11.91
C ALA A 121 -9.24 -1.74 -11.97
N ALA A 122 -9.76 -1.07 -13.01
CA ALA A 122 -11.16 -0.62 -13.11
C ALA A 122 -12.17 -1.75 -12.90
N HIS A 123 -11.88 -2.95 -13.44
CA HIS A 123 -12.75 -4.13 -13.32
C HIS A 123 -12.92 -4.65 -11.88
N LEU A 124 -12.03 -4.25 -10.94
CA LEU A 124 -12.11 -4.60 -9.52
C LEU A 124 -12.88 -3.57 -8.70
N ILE A 125 -13.04 -2.38 -9.24
CA ILE A 125 -13.75 -1.27 -8.59
C ILE A 125 -15.22 -1.26 -8.98
N GLY A 126 -15.53 -1.47 -10.27
CA GLY A 126 -16.88 -1.27 -10.80
C GLY A 126 -17.35 0.17 -10.62
N ASP A 127 -18.58 0.34 -10.19
CA ASP A 127 -19.22 1.66 -9.95
C ASP A 127 -19.08 2.12 -8.50
N GLU A 128 -18.14 1.57 -7.74
CA GLU A 128 -17.96 1.95 -6.33
C GLU A 128 -17.04 3.16 -6.19
N PRO A 129 -17.30 4.06 -5.23
CA PRO A 129 -16.35 5.10 -4.89
C PRO A 129 -15.09 4.49 -4.29
N PHE A 130 -13.94 5.05 -4.62
CA PHE A 130 -12.64 4.57 -4.18
C PHE A 130 -11.67 5.72 -3.94
N ILE A 131 -10.59 5.46 -3.21
CA ILE A 131 -9.47 6.38 -3.04
C ILE A 131 -8.40 6.04 -4.08
N TYR A 132 -7.85 7.07 -4.72
CA TYR A 132 -6.68 6.95 -5.59
C TYR A 132 -5.54 7.79 -4.99
N THR A 133 -4.47 7.14 -4.56
CA THR A 133 -3.36 7.80 -3.87
C THR A 133 -2.02 7.24 -4.32
N TRP A 134 -0.98 8.07 -4.27
CA TRP A 134 0.38 7.68 -4.67
C TRP A 134 1.08 6.89 -3.56
N ALA A 135 1.93 5.93 -3.95
CA ALA A 135 2.64 5.05 -3.03
C ALA A 135 3.74 5.74 -2.19
N ASP A 136 4.09 6.96 -2.54
CA ASP A 136 5.17 7.74 -1.95
C ASP A 136 4.73 9.15 -1.49
N ASP A 137 3.44 9.43 -1.54
CA ASP A 137 2.83 10.63 -0.95
C ASP A 137 2.15 10.24 0.37
N PHE A 138 2.73 10.62 1.48
CA PHE A 138 2.20 10.31 2.81
C PHE A 138 2.07 11.58 3.65
N PHE A 139 1.21 11.52 4.65
CA PHE A 139 0.93 12.61 5.57
C PHE A 139 1.19 12.16 7.01
N THR A 140 1.31 13.12 7.93
CA THR A 140 1.40 12.77 9.33
C THR A 140 0.09 12.14 9.82
N PRO A 141 0.13 11.24 10.81
CA PRO A 141 -1.09 10.57 11.31
C PRO A 141 -2.18 11.54 11.73
N GLU A 142 -1.81 12.70 12.27
CA GLU A 142 -2.75 13.75 12.71
C GLU A 142 -3.47 14.41 11.52
N ALA A 143 -2.82 14.46 10.36
CA ALA A 143 -3.39 15.10 9.18
C ALA A 143 -4.33 14.21 8.38
N ASN A 144 -4.29 12.90 8.55
CA ASN A 144 -4.98 11.86 7.74
C ASN A 144 -5.78 12.43 6.55
N SER A 145 -5.10 12.70 5.44
CA SER A 145 -5.68 13.33 4.25
C SER A 145 -6.77 12.48 3.62
N THR A 146 -6.62 11.15 3.69
CA THR A 146 -7.62 10.19 3.21
C THR A 146 -8.94 10.35 3.95
N GLN A 147 -8.91 10.49 5.27
CA GLN A 147 -10.14 10.72 6.05
C GLN A 147 -10.81 12.04 5.66
N GLN A 148 -10.02 13.12 5.49
CA GLN A 148 -10.54 14.41 5.06
C GLN A 148 -11.20 14.35 3.68
N MET A 149 -10.58 13.63 2.72
CA MET A 149 -11.17 13.42 1.38
C MET A 149 -12.49 12.63 1.49
N ILE A 150 -12.53 11.57 2.29
CA ILE A 150 -13.76 10.79 2.48
C ILE A 150 -14.86 11.65 3.11
N ASP A 151 -14.55 12.44 4.12
CA ASP A 151 -15.52 13.31 4.78
C ASP A 151 -16.08 14.38 3.82
N ALA A 152 -15.21 14.97 3.01
CA ALA A 152 -15.62 15.92 1.98
C ALA A 152 -16.53 15.26 0.92
N TYR A 153 -16.15 14.06 0.43
CA TYR A 153 -16.97 13.29 -0.49
C TYR A 153 -18.36 12.95 0.12
N MET A 154 -18.39 12.46 1.34
CA MET A 154 -19.65 12.10 2.02
C MET A 154 -20.56 13.31 2.27
N LYS A 155 -20.00 14.50 2.36
CA LYS A 155 -20.73 15.75 2.57
C LYS A 155 -21.23 16.39 1.28
N HIS A 156 -20.42 16.38 0.23
CA HIS A 156 -20.67 17.18 -0.97
C HIS A 156 -20.95 16.34 -2.23
N GLY A 157 -20.64 15.06 -2.20
CA GLY A 157 -20.64 14.22 -3.39
C GLY A 157 -19.39 14.43 -4.24
N GLY A 158 -19.29 13.68 -5.34
CA GLY A 158 -18.23 13.74 -6.35
C GLY A 158 -18.72 13.23 -7.70
#